data_9f4f3b27d064b02e00e9cd3aec7af3c9
#
_entry.id   9f4f3b27d064b02e00e9cd3aec7af3c9
#
_cell.length_a   1.000
_cell.length_b   1.000
_cell.length_c   1.000
_cell.angle_alpha   90.00
_cell.angle_beta   90.00
_cell.angle_gamma   90.00
#
_symmetry.space_group_name_H-M   'P 1'
#
loop_
_entity.id
_entity.type
_entity.pdbx_description
1 polymer ?
#
loop_
_entity_poly.entity_id
_entity_poly.type
_entity_poly.pdbx_seq_one_letter_code
_entity_poly.pdbx_strand_id
1 'polypeptide(L)'
;RGVPGGMDVHTRLTNQLGSGVCSVQEVVDWYGKDPYNKQSFTAGLCYAICDGLDWFKEKKAEFYYPVLMTHGEKDGLVSVQDTYDFFKEAGSEDKQMKIYGGLFHEILNEYCKDEVIGDMIRWMEVRI
;
A
#
# COMPACT_ATOMS: atom_id res chain seq x y z
N ARG A 1 0.41 -6.14 23.21
CA ARG A 1 -0.03 -4.75 23.44
C ARG A 1 -1.50 -4.68 23.06
N GLY A 2 -2.39 -4.45 24.04
CA GLY A 2 -3.80 -4.23 23.74
C GLY A 2 -3.97 -2.92 23.00
N VAL A 3 -4.83 -2.89 21.99
CA VAL A 3 -5.30 -1.62 21.42
C VAL A 3 -5.91 -0.79 22.55
N PRO A 4 -5.68 0.52 22.60
CA PRO A 4 -6.33 1.39 23.59
C PRO A 4 -7.84 1.20 23.54
N GLY A 5 -8.44 0.65 24.60
CA GLY A 5 -9.88 0.41 24.69
C GLY A 5 -10.34 -1.04 24.70
N GLY A 6 -9.42 -2.03 24.52
CA GLY A 6 -9.77 -3.46 24.69
C GLY A 6 -10.90 -3.96 23.77
N MET A 7 -10.92 -3.50 22.51
CA MET A 7 -11.94 -3.93 21.55
C MET A 7 -11.80 -5.42 21.27
N ASP A 8 -12.91 -6.17 21.33
CA ASP A 8 -12.93 -7.58 20.99
C ASP A 8 -12.47 -7.79 19.54
N VAL A 9 -11.64 -8.82 19.30
CA VAL A 9 -11.06 -9.12 17.98
C VAL A 9 -12.11 -9.37 16.90
N HIS A 10 -13.31 -9.80 17.27
CA HIS A 10 -14.42 -10.04 16.34
C HIS A 10 -15.26 -8.79 16.07
N THR A 11 -15.01 -7.67 16.77
CA THR A 11 -15.71 -6.41 16.51
C THR A 11 -15.51 -5.99 15.06
N ARG A 12 -16.62 -5.68 14.37
CA ARG A 12 -16.59 -5.26 12.98
C ARG A 12 -16.47 -3.75 12.88
N LEU A 13 -15.55 -3.32 12.02
CA LEU A 13 -15.30 -1.93 11.68
C LEU A 13 -15.70 -1.69 10.22
N THR A 14 -16.24 -0.52 9.92
CA THR A 14 -16.66 -0.16 8.57
C THR A 14 -15.45 0.24 7.73
N ASN A 15 -15.39 -0.24 6.49
CA ASN A 15 -14.45 0.24 5.48
C ASN A 15 -14.97 1.58 4.90
N GLN A 16 -14.16 2.62 4.96
CA GLN A 16 -14.49 3.97 4.47
C GLN A 16 -13.45 4.50 3.46
N LEU A 17 -12.73 3.61 2.78
CA LEU A 17 -11.59 3.98 1.93
C LEU A 17 -12.00 4.68 0.61
N GLY A 18 -13.20 4.53 0.15
CA GLY A 18 -13.82 4.99 -1.10
C GLY A 18 -13.05 6.03 -1.94
N SER A 19 -13.16 7.32 -1.61
CA SER A 19 -12.60 8.40 -2.44
C SER A 19 -11.08 8.54 -2.41
N GLY A 20 -10.40 7.86 -1.48
CA GLY A 20 -8.93 7.91 -1.34
C GLY A 20 -8.19 6.89 -2.19
N VAL A 21 -8.91 5.96 -2.85
CA VAL A 21 -8.26 4.82 -3.54
C VAL A 21 -7.69 5.20 -4.91
N CYS A 22 -8.38 6.03 -5.69
CA CYS A 22 -8.00 6.35 -7.07
C CYS A 22 -8.49 7.75 -7.46
N SER A 23 -7.80 8.42 -8.39
CA SER A 23 -8.25 9.67 -8.98
C SER A 23 -9.30 9.48 -10.09
N VAL A 24 -9.41 8.26 -10.62
CA VAL A 24 -10.38 7.90 -11.67
C VAL A 24 -11.74 7.62 -11.03
N GLN A 25 -12.73 8.47 -11.28
CA GLN A 25 -14.04 8.38 -10.63
C GLN A 25 -14.75 7.04 -10.90
N GLU A 26 -14.60 6.48 -12.11
CA GLU A 26 -15.18 5.17 -12.45
C GLU A 26 -14.63 4.04 -11.58
N VAL A 27 -13.33 4.08 -11.23
CA VAL A 27 -12.70 3.13 -10.32
C VAL A 27 -13.26 3.27 -8.90
N VAL A 28 -13.41 4.50 -8.42
CA VAL A 28 -14.01 4.79 -7.11
C VAL A 28 -15.45 4.27 -7.04
N ASP A 29 -16.25 4.52 -8.09
CA ASP A 29 -17.65 4.09 -8.17
C ASP A 29 -17.75 2.56 -8.22
N TRP A 30 -16.83 1.90 -8.92
CA TRP A 30 -16.78 0.45 -8.99
C TRP A 30 -16.32 -0.17 -7.67
N TYR A 31 -15.33 0.43 -7.01
CA TYR A 31 -14.83 -0.01 -5.71
C TYR A 31 -15.96 -0.20 -4.68
N GLY A 32 -16.91 0.74 -4.62
CA GLY A 32 -18.06 0.67 -3.72
C GLY A 32 -19.09 -0.41 -4.08
N LYS A 33 -19.11 -0.89 -5.35
CA LYS A 33 -20.09 -1.85 -5.86
C LYS A 33 -19.53 -3.25 -6.02
N ASP A 34 -18.21 -3.42 -6.00
CA ASP A 34 -17.55 -4.70 -6.20
C ASP A 34 -17.90 -5.66 -5.05
N PRO A 35 -18.53 -6.82 -5.34
CA PRO A 35 -18.92 -7.80 -4.33
C PRO A 35 -17.72 -8.45 -3.62
N TYR A 36 -16.53 -8.37 -4.19
CA TYR A 36 -15.30 -8.86 -3.59
C TYR A 36 -14.69 -7.87 -2.61
N ASN A 37 -14.97 -6.58 -2.73
CA ASN A 37 -14.55 -5.56 -1.77
C ASN A 37 -15.42 -5.61 -0.52
N LYS A 38 -14.81 -5.96 0.61
CA LYS A 38 -15.53 -6.06 1.88
C LYS A 38 -15.75 -4.67 2.47
N GLN A 39 -17.02 -4.36 2.77
CA GLN A 39 -17.42 -3.10 3.38
C GLN A 39 -17.12 -3.04 4.90
N SER A 40 -16.57 -4.10 5.45
CA SER A 40 -16.17 -4.16 6.85
C SER A 40 -15.07 -5.19 7.08
N PHE A 41 -14.27 -4.95 8.09
CA PHE A 41 -13.21 -5.83 8.56
C PHE A 41 -13.27 -5.98 10.08
N THR A 42 -12.48 -6.86 10.65
CA THR A 42 -12.49 -7.09 12.11
C THR A 42 -11.40 -6.27 12.80
N ALA A 43 -11.62 -5.93 14.06
CA ALA A 43 -10.58 -5.34 14.90
C ALA A 43 -9.32 -6.24 14.98
N GLY A 44 -9.52 -7.57 14.93
CA GLY A 44 -8.41 -8.54 14.87
C GLY A 44 -7.51 -8.36 13.64
N LEU A 45 -8.06 -7.98 12.48
CA LEU A 45 -7.25 -7.65 11.30
C LEU A 45 -6.39 -6.39 11.56
N CYS A 46 -6.97 -5.35 12.19
CA CYS A 46 -6.20 -4.17 12.56
C CYS A 46 -5.04 -4.51 13.48
N TYR A 47 -5.28 -5.37 14.47
CA TYR A 47 -4.22 -5.79 15.41
C TYR A 47 -3.10 -6.53 14.68
N ALA A 48 -3.45 -7.48 13.81
CA ALA A 48 -2.48 -8.22 13.01
C ALA A 48 -1.65 -7.29 12.11
N ILE A 49 -2.28 -6.26 11.53
CA ILE A 49 -1.57 -5.23 10.73
C ILE A 49 -0.62 -4.44 11.62
N CYS A 50 -1.06 -3.97 12.80
CA CYS A 50 -0.21 -3.21 13.72
C CYS A 50 1.00 -4.04 14.20
N ASP A 51 0.77 -5.30 14.58
CA ASP A 51 1.85 -6.21 14.99
C ASP A 51 2.83 -6.45 13.85
N GLY A 52 2.31 -6.63 12.61
CA GLY A 52 3.12 -6.78 11.40
C GLY A 52 3.97 -5.53 11.11
N LEU A 53 3.41 -4.34 11.29
CA LEU A 53 4.13 -3.07 11.10
C LEU A 53 5.23 -2.89 12.16
N ASP A 54 4.98 -3.24 13.40
CA ASP A 54 5.98 -3.15 14.46
C ASP A 54 7.13 -4.14 14.20
N TRP A 55 6.82 -5.37 13.83
CA TRP A 55 7.82 -6.35 13.39
C TRP A 55 8.63 -5.84 12.18
N PHE A 56 7.94 -5.28 11.18
CA PHE A 56 8.58 -4.78 9.97
C PHE A 56 9.54 -3.61 10.27
N LYS A 57 9.18 -2.68 11.16
CA LYS A 57 10.05 -1.58 11.57
C LYS A 57 11.38 -2.07 12.13
N GLU A 58 11.38 -3.20 12.86
CA GLU A 58 12.58 -3.80 13.42
C GLU A 58 13.40 -4.55 12.36
N LYS A 59 12.75 -5.07 11.29
CA LYS A 59 13.34 -6.00 10.34
C LYS A 59 13.64 -5.41 8.96
N LYS A 60 13.23 -4.19 8.66
CA LYS A 60 13.40 -3.60 7.33
C LYS A 60 14.85 -3.55 6.84
N ALA A 61 15.83 -3.39 7.74
CA ALA A 61 17.25 -3.44 7.40
C ALA A 61 17.74 -4.84 6.97
N GLU A 62 16.99 -5.89 7.30
CA GLU A 62 17.27 -7.28 6.90
C GLU A 62 16.64 -7.64 5.54
N PHE A 63 16.01 -6.68 4.85
CA PHE A 63 15.45 -6.88 3.52
C PHE A 63 16.52 -6.69 2.45
N TYR A 64 17.08 -7.78 1.93
CA TYR A 64 18.22 -7.79 1.00
C TYR A 64 17.85 -8.12 -0.45
N TYR A 65 16.60 -8.42 -0.74
CA TYR A 65 16.15 -8.79 -2.08
C TYR A 65 16.10 -7.57 -3.01
N PRO A 66 16.32 -7.76 -4.34
CA PRO A 66 16.02 -6.72 -5.31
C PRO A 66 14.59 -6.20 -5.14
N VAL A 67 14.41 -4.88 -5.13
CA VAL A 67 13.09 -4.30 -4.88
C VAL A 67 12.85 -3.04 -5.71
N LEU A 68 11.69 -2.99 -6.36
CA LEU A 68 11.10 -1.77 -6.90
C LEU A 68 9.97 -1.31 -5.99
N MET A 69 10.06 -0.09 -5.49
CA MET A 69 9.02 0.56 -4.70
C MET A 69 8.30 1.58 -5.58
N THR A 70 6.99 1.44 -5.69
CA THR A 70 6.15 2.35 -6.47
C THR A 70 5.05 2.93 -5.58
N HIS A 71 4.81 4.24 -5.66
CA HIS A 71 3.82 4.90 -4.81
C HIS A 71 3.20 6.10 -5.53
N GLY A 72 1.93 6.38 -5.27
CA GLY A 72 1.26 7.59 -5.73
C GLY A 72 1.53 8.76 -4.78
N GLU A 73 1.96 9.90 -5.32
CA GLU A 73 2.28 11.08 -4.50
C GLU A 73 1.10 11.56 -3.64
N LYS A 74 -0.13 11.41 -4.17
CA LYS A 74 -1.38 11.81 -3.51
C LYS A 74 -2.12 10.65 -2.84
N ASP A 75 -1.43 9.57 -2.53
CA ASP A 75 -2.01 8.48 -1.76
C ASP A 75 -2.54 9.01 -0.41
N GLY A 76 -3.86 8.96 -0.25
CA GLY A 76 -4.53 9.41 0.97
C GLY A 76 -4.69 8.31 2.03
N LEU A 77 -4.31 7.07 1.72
CA LEU A 77 -4.48 5.91 2.58
C LEU A 77 -3.17 5.49 3.27
N VAL A 78 -2.07 5.54 2.51
CA VAL A 78 -0.74 5.20 2.98
C VAL A 78 0.21 6.37 2.72
N SER A 79 0.99 6.73 3.72
CA SER A 79 1.91 7.85 3.61
C SER A 79 3.05 7.54 2.64
N VAL A 80 3.26 8.39 1.64
CA VAL A 80 4.43 8.30 0.76
C VAL A 80 5.74 8.40 1.53
N GLN A 81 5.74 9.04 2.70
CA GLN A 81 6.91 9.14 3.57
C GLN A 81 7.37 7.76 4.06
N ASP A 82 6.44 6.83 4.30
CA ASP A 82 6.79 5.47 4.72
C ASP A 82 7.58 4.73 3.61
N THR A 83 7.28 5.02 2.34
CA THR A 83 8.05 4.49 1.19
C THR A 83 9.46 5.09 1.15
N TYR A 84 9.62 6.39 1.37
CA TYR A 84 10.94 7.01 1.47
C TYR A 84 11.77 6.44 2.62
N ASP A 85 11.15 6.25 3.78
CA ASP A 85 11.81 5.72 4.97
C ASP A 85 12.24 4.26 4.75
N PHE A 86 11.36 3.44 4.16
CA PHE A 86 11.71 2.07 3.82
C PHE A 86 12.82 2.02 2.77
N PHE A 87 12.74 2.83 1.71
CA PHE A 87 13.81 2.91 0.70
C PHE A 87 15.17 3.23 1.33
N LYS A 88 15.20 4.15 2.28
CA LYS A 88 16.43 4.57 2.96
C LYS A 88 17.00 3.44 3.83
N GLU A 89 16.14 2.70 4.53
CA GLU A 89 16.52 1.78 5.59
C GLU A 89 16.62 0.31 5.15
N ALA A 90 16.02 -0.07 4.00
CA ALA A 90 16.13 -1.42 3.44
C ALA A 90 17.58 -1.77 3.12
N GLY A 91 18.00 -2.97 3.53
CA GLY A 91 19.36 -3.48 3.35
C GLY A 91 19.69 -3.90 1.92
N SER A 92 18.73 -3.87 1.00
CA SER A 92 18.93 -4.22 -0.41
C SER A 92 19.92 -3.27 -1.09
N GLU A 93 20.90 -3.83 -1.80
CA GLU A 93 21.82 -3.09 -2.67
C GLU A 93 21.21 -2.79 -4.05
N ASP A 94 20.25 -3.61 -4.49
CA ASP A 94 19.49 -3.43 -5.73
C ASP A 94 18.07 -2.93 -5.42
N LYS A 95 17.96 -1.64 -5.15
CA LYS A 95 16.68 -1.00 -4.85
C LYS A 95 16.44 0.23 -5.70
N GLN A 96 15.22 0.34 -6.20
CA GLN A 96 14.76 1.48 -6.97
C GLN A 96 13.43 1.97 -6.43
N MET A 97 13.19 3.26 -6.50
CA MET A 97 11.93 3.87 -6.09
C MET A 97 11.41 4.79 -7.20
N LYS A 98 10.12 4.73 -7.47
CA LYS A 98 9.43 5.66 -8.36
C LYS A 98 8.14 6.16 -7.69
N ILE A 99 8.08 7.47 -7.47
CA ILE A 99 6.89 8.16 -6.98
C ILE A 99 6.18 8.78 -8.17
N TYR A 100 4.91 8.47 -8.35
CA TYR A 100 4.10 8.97 -9.45
C TYR A 100 3.33 10.22 -9.03
N GLY A 101 3.70 11.35 -9.62
CA GLY A 101 3.11 12.66 -9.33
C GLY A 101 1.60 12.67 -9.60
N GLY A 102 0.83 13.13 -8.62
CA GLY A 102 -0.61 13.29 -8.75
C GLY A 102 -1.44 12.01 -8.63
N LEU A 103 -0.84 10.81 -8.58
CA LEU A 103 -1.57 9.55 -8.45
C LEU A 103 -1.92 9.24 -7.00
N PHE A 104 -3.02 8.47 -6.82
CA PHE A 104 -3.54 8.04 -5.55
C PHE A 104 -3.04 6.63 -5.18
N HIS A 105 -3.80 5.89 -4.34
CA HIS A 105 -3.39 4.60 -3.80
C HIS A 105 -3.30 3.50 -4.85
N GLU A 106 -4.31 3.38 -5.70
CA GLU A 106 -4.38 2.32 -6.73
C GLU A 106 -3.70 2.74 -8.03
N ILE A 107 -2.37 2.93 -7.98
CA ILE A 107 -1.57 3.42 -9.13
C ILE A 107 -1.74 2.58 -10.41
N LEU A 108 -2.15 1.31 -10.29
CA LEU A 108 -2.42 0.40 -11.42
C LEU A 108 -3.82 0.57 -12.02
N ASN A 109 -4.65 1.44 -11.44
CA ASN A 109 -5.98 1.78 -11.91
C ASN A 109 -6.10 3.26 -12.33
N GLU A 110 -5.01 4.01 -12.26
CA GLU A 110 -4.94 5.43 -12.64
C GLU A 110 -4.92 5.62 -14.17
N TYR A 111 -5.12 6.87 -14.64
CA TYR A 111 -5.13 7.21 -16.06
C TYR A 111 -3.87 6.77 -16.81
N CYS A 112 -2.71 6.79 -16.15
CA CYS A 112 -1.43 6.41 -16.71
C CYS A 112 -0.98 5.00 -16.30
N LYS A 113 -1.91 4.12 -15.95
CA LYS A 113 -1.61 2.74 -15.53
C LYS A 113 -0.66 1.99 -16.46
N ASP A 114 -0.77 2.21 -17.77
CA ASP A 114 0.09 1.54 -18.75
C ASP A 114 1.56 1.98 -18.63
N GLU A 115 1.81 3.24 -18.26
CA GLU A 115 3.15 3.74 -17.94
C GLU A 115 3.67 3.06 -16.66
N VAL A 116 2.85 3.02 -15.61
CA VAL A 116 3.21 2.38 -14.34
C VAL A 116 3.55 0.91 -14.52
N ILE A 117 2.68 0.17 -15.24
CA ILE A 117 2.89 -1.25 -15.57
C ILE A 117 4.16 -1.43 -16.40
N GLY A 118 4.35 -0.58 -17.42
CA GLY A 118 5.53 -0.61 -18.28
C GLY A 118 6.84 -0.38 -17.50
N ASP A 119 6.83 0.50 -16.52
CA ASP A 119 7.99 0.71 -15.63
C ASP A 119 8.31 -0.54 -14.80
N MET A 120 7.28 -1.16 -14.25
CA MET A 120 7.43 -2.40 -13.47
C MET A 120 7.98 -3.54 -14.34
N ILE A 121 7.44 -3.71 -15.56
CA ILE A 121 7.90 -4.72 -16.52
C ILE A 121 9.37 -4.47 -16.87
N ARG A 122 9.74 -3.24 -17.26
CA ARG A 122 11.14 -2.89 -17.59
C ARG A 122 12.10 -3.17 -16.44
N TRP A 123 11.67 -2.88 -15.22
CA TRP A 123 12.47 -3.16 -14.03
C TRP A 123 12.70 -4.65 -13.84
N MET A 124 11.69 -5.48 -14.10
CA MET A 124 11.79 -6.94 -14.01
C MET A 124 12.65 -7.52 -15.13
N GLU A 125 12.45 -7.09 -16.38
CA GLU A 125 13.13 -7.63 -17.57
C GLU A 125 14.66 -7.55 -17.51
N VAL A 126 15.22 -6.55 -16.83
CA VAL A 126 16.68 -6.43 -16.69
C VAL A 126 17.25 -7.30 -15.57
N ARG A 127 16.40 -8.09 -14.87
CA ARG A 127 16.77 -8.95 -13.73
C ARG A 127 16.43 -10.43 -13.94
N ILE A 128 15.80 -10.76 -15.06
CA ILE A 128 15.53 -12.11 -15.52
C ILE A 128 16.42 -12.37 -16.73
#